data_51fb793d725af5cb488eb31db3d02d36
#
_entry.id   51fb793d725af5cb488eb31db3d02d36
#
_cell.length_a   1.000
_cell.length_b   1.000
_cell.length_c   1.000
_cell.angle_alpha   90.00
_cell.angle_beta   90.00
_cell.angle_gamma   90.00
#
_symmetry.space_group_name_H-M   'P 1'
#
loop_
_entity.id
_entity.type
_entity.pdbx_description
1 polymer ?
#
loop_
_entity_poly.entity_id
_entity_poly.type
_entity_poly.pdbx_seq_one_letter_code
_entity_poly.pdbx_strand_id
1 'polypeptide(L)'
;DGYLVGSRGSVGSSFVATMSGITEVNPLPPHYVCLHCSHSEFLEEGIVADGYDLEDKVCPKCGKIMKGEGHNIPFETFLGFNADKVPDIDLNFSGEYQANAHAFTKEIFGEDHVFRAGTISTVAEKTAYGYAKGYAELMGTDQTIRSAELERIAAGCGGVKRTTGQHPGGIIVIPGDMDVFDFTPYQFPADDLNAAWKTTHFDFHAIHDNVLKFDILGHVDPTVTRFLQDLTGVDPKDIPTNDKKVMSLFTSSEALGCNLDFIGCKNGALGLPEFGTSFVRGMLDQTQPKTFNDLVIISGLSHGTDVYLGNAETLIKSGTCTLSEVIGCRDDIMVYLIEKGLPNKDAFDIMECVRKGKSPVVFPEKKYEELMKEYNVPPVSY
;
A
#
# COMPACT_ATOMS: atom_id res chain seq x y z
N ASP A 1 -18.98 1.99 -14.31
CA ASP A 1 -17.91 2.18 -15.29
C ASP A 1 -17.56 0.91 -16.08
N GLY A 2 -17.84 -0.26 -15.53
CA GLY A 2 -17.55 -1.55 -16.16
C GLY A 2 -16.11 -2.03 -15.98
N TYR A 3 -15.27 -1.32 -15.22
CA TYR A 3 -13.95 -1.77 -14.82
C TYR A 3 -14.01 -2.37 -13.42
N LEU A 4 -13.11 -3.32 -13.12
CA LEU A 4 -12.90 -3.79 -11.75
C LEU A 4 -12.24 -2.66 -10.94
N VAL A 5 -12.88 -2.26 -9.85
CA VAL A 5 -12.32 -1.28 -8.91
C VAL A 5 -11.71 -2.04 -7.74
N GLY A 6 -10.45 -1.78 -7.45
CA GLY A 6 -9.76 -2.34 -6.30
C GLY A 6 -9.58 -1.33 -5.20
N SER A 7 -9.29 -1.79 -4.00
CA SER A 7 -8.86 -0.94 -2.89
C SER A 7 -7.35 -0.98 -2.72
N ARG A 8 -6.81 0.04 -2.07
CA ARG A 8 -5.41 0.13 -1.66
C ARG A 8 -5.35 0.50 -0.18
N GLY A 9 -4.27 0.10 0.49
CA GLY A 9 -4.07 0.45 1.89
C GLY A 9 -5.10 -0.18 2.84
N SER A 10 -5.52 0.56 3.85
CA SER A 10 -6.30 0.02 4.97
C SER A 10 -7.77 -0.29 4.67
N VAL A 11 -8.32 0.13 3.53
CA VAL A 11 -9.72 -0.20 3.13
C VAL A 11 -9.93 -1.71 3.03
N GLY A 12 -8.91 -2.46 2.58
CA GLY A 12 -8.95 -3.92 2.48
C GLY A 12 -9.14 -4.65 3.82
N SER A 13 -8.98 -3.99 4.96
CA SER A 13 -9.27 -4.56 6.28
C SER A 13 -10.74 -4.43 6.72
N SER A 14 -11.58 -3.77 5.92
CA SER A 14 -13.00 -3.58 6.21
C SER A 14 -13.88 -4.60 5.51
N PHE A 15 -14.47 -5.53 6.27
CA PHE A 15 -15.44 -6.49 5.72
C PHE A 15 -16.68 -5.80 5.15
N VAL A 16 -17.07 -4.64 5.69
CA VAL A 16 -18.17 -3.84 5.13
C VAL A 16 -17.81 -3.36 3.72
N ALA A 17 -16.56 -2.96 3.47
CA ALA A 17 -16.11 -2.56 2.14
C ALA A 17 -16.15 -3.74 1.15
N THR A 18 -15.81 -4.96 1.60
CA THR A 18 -15.95 -6.19 0.80
C THR A 18 -17.42 -6.45 0.44
N MET A 19 -18.31 -6.43 1.43
CA MET A 19 -19.75 -6.68 1.23
C MET A 19 -20.45 -5.61 0.39
N SER A 20 -19.90 -4.38 0.37
CA SER A 20 -20.40 -3.27 -0.45
C SER A 20 -19.81 -3.26 -1.88
N GLY A 21 -18.92 -4.20 -2.21
CA GLY A 21 -18.25 -4.27 -3.50
C GLY A 21 -17.24 -3.14 -3.77
N ILE A 22 -16.75 -2.48 -2.70
CA ILE A 22 -15.71 -1.45 -2.77
C ILE A 22 -14.34 -2.09 -2.97
N THR A 23 -14.13 -3.27 -2.39
CA THR A 23 -12.92 -4.08 -2.52
C THR A 23 -13.28 -5.55 -2.72
N GLU A 24 -12.44 -6.27 -3.44
CA GLU A 24 -12.48 -7.73 -3.55
C GLU A 24 -11.75 -8.44 -2.40
N VAL A 25 -11.01 -7.70 -1.58
CA VAL A 25 -10.27 -8.27 -0.44
C VAL A 25 -11.23 -8.63 0.68
N ASN A 26 -11.23 -9.91 1.07
CA ASN A 26 -11.98 -10.42 2.22
C ASN A 26 -11.06 -10.49 3.46
N PRO A 27 -11.20 -9.56 4.44
CA PRO A 27 -10.28 -9.51 5.58
C PRO A 27 -10.52 -10.57 6.65
N LEU A 28 -11.59 -11.35 6.54
CA LEU A 28 -11.89 -12.39 7.52
C LEU A 28 -10.78 -13.45 7.61
N PRO A 29 -10.69 -14.19 8.71
CA PRO A 29 -9.80 -15.34 8.80
C PRO A 29 -10.08 -16.36 7.68
N PRO A 30 -9.11 -17.18 7.29
CA PRO A 30 -9.27 -18.19 6.25
C PRO A 30 -10.48 -19.10 6.50
N HIS A 31 -11.33 -19.22 5.49
CA HIS A 31 -12.57 -19.99 5.58
C HIS A 31 -13.00 -20.50 4.20
N TYR A 32 -13.86 -21.49 4.22
CA TYR A 32 -14.58 -21.92 3.04
C TYR A 32 -15.94 -21.24 2.94
N VAL A 33 -16.33 -20.85 1.75
CA VAL A 33 -17.66 -20.32 1.47
C VAL A 33 -18.31 -21.03 0.29
N CYS A 34 -19.58 -21.39 0.43
CA CYS A 34 -20.41 -21.92 -0.64
C CYS A 34 -21.27 -20.81 -1.23
N LEU A 35 -20.95 -20.35 -2.42
CA LEU A 35 -21.69 -19.29 -3.09
C LEU A 35 -23.14 -19.71 -3.47
N HIS A 36 -23.46 -21.03 -3.42
CA HIS A 36 -24.80 -21.53 -3.76
C HIS A 36 -25.76 -21.55 -2.56
N CYS A 37 -25.31 -21.92 -1.38
CA CYS A 37 -26.17 -22.07 -0.19
C CYS A 37 -25.72 -21.25 1.01
N SER A 38 -24.73 -20.39 0.82
CA SER A 38 -24.16 -19.51 1.85
C SER A 38 -23.60 -20.25 3.09
N HIS A 39 -23.33 -21.54 2.95
CA HIS A 39 -22.64 -22.30 4.00
C HIS A 39 -21.20 -21.85 4.09
N SER A 40 -20.72 -21.54 5.29
CA SER A 40 -19.32 -21.19 5.55
C SER A 40 -18.73 -22.05 6.65
N GLU A 41 -17.41 -22.31 6.57
CA GLU A 41 -16.65 -23.06 7.56
C GLU A 41 -15.33 -22.33 7.80
N PHE A 42 -15.20 -21.70 8.97
CA PHE A 42 -13.95 -21.09 9.40
C PHE A 42 -12.97 -22.17 9.86
N LEU A 43 -11.70 -21.97 9.52
CA LEU A 43 -10.63 -22.85 9.93
C LEU A 43 -10.08 -22.43 11.31
N GLU A 44 -9.48 -23.39 12.00
CA GLU A 44 -8.72 -23.10 13.22
C GLU A 44 -7.46 -22.29 12.82
N GLU A 45 -7.06 -21.41 13.72
CA GLU A 45 -5.88 -20.56 13.54
C GLU A 45 -4.61 -21.41 13.33
N GLY A 46 -3.77 -20.97 12.39
CA GLY A 46 -2.50 -21.64 12.08
C GLY A 46 -2.57 -22.82 11.09
N ILE A 47 -3.77 -23.22 10.62
CA ILE A 47 -3.88 -24.28 9.58
C ILE A 47 -3.36 -23.77 8.23
N VAL A 48 -3.74 -22.56 7.86
CA VAL A 48 -3.32 -21.89 6.63
C VAL A 48 -3.25 -20.38 6.89
N ALA A 49 -2.31 -19.71 6.25
CA ALA A 49 -2.15 -18.27 6.44
C ALA A 49 -3.12 -17.43 5.60
N ASP A 50 -3.50 -17.91 4.42
CA ASP A 50 -4.37 -17.23 3.48
C ASP A 50 -5.41 -18.19 2.88
N GLY A 51 -6.65 -17.74 2.75
CA GLY A 51 -7.75 -18.53 2.22
C GLY A 51 -7.58 -18.93 0.75
N TYR A 52 -6.82 -18.18 -0.03
CA TYR A 52 -6.51 -18.52 -1.42
C TYR A 52 -5.55 -19.70 -1.57
N ASP A 53 -4.89 -20.12 -0.49
CA ASP A 53 -4.06 -21.32 -0.45
C ASP A 53 -4.86 -22.60 -0.16
N LEU A 54 -6.17 -22.47 0.07
CA LEU A 54 -7.07 -23.61 0.30
C LEU A 54 -7.44 -24.30 -1.01
N GLU A 55 -7.41 -25.62 -1.02
CA GLU A 55 -7.94 -26.40 -2.13
C GLU A 55 -9.48 -26.39 -2.09
N ASP A 56 -10.11 -26.32 -3.27
CA ASP A 56 -11.56 -26.40 -3.38
C ASP A 56 -12.10 -27.69 -2.75
N LYS A 57 -13.23 -27.61 -2.06
CA LYS A 57 -13.90 -28.79 -1.49
C LYS A 57 -15.39 -28.80 -1.76
N VAL A 58 -16.00 -29.98 -1.62
CA VAL A 58 -17.43 -30.16 -1.79
C VAL A 58 -18.18 -29.68 -0.55
N CYS A 59 -19.20 -28.84 -0.76
CA CYS A 59 -20.05 -28.36 0.31
C CYS A 59 -20.86 -29.49 0.95
N PRO A 60 -20.79 -29.69 2.25
CA PRO A 60 -21.50 -30.76 2.94
C PRO A 60 -23.03 -30.56 2.95
N LYS A 61 -23.51 -29.33 2.72
CA LYS A 61 -24.96 -29.03 2.71
C LYS A 61 -25.61 -29.20 1.35
N CYS A 62 -24.96 -28.77 0.27
CA CYS A 62 -25.59 -28.73 -1.06
C CYS A 62 -24.85 -29.50 -2.15
N GLY A 63 -23.68 -30.06 -1.86
CA GLY A 63 -22.85 -30.82 -2.81
C GLY A 63 -22.19 -29.98 -3.92
N LYS A 64 -22.25 -28.63 -3.86
CA LYS A 64 -21.52 -27.75 -4.78
C LYS A 64 -20.11 -27.47 -4.26
N ILE A 65 -19.26 -26.95 -5.14
CA ILE A 65 -17.90 -26.59 -4.74
C ILE A 65 -17.92 -25.35 -3.82
N MET A 66 -17.17 -25.42 -2.75
CA MET A 66 -16.82 -24.30 -1.86
C MET A 66 -15.45 -23.77 -2.24
N LYS A 67 -15.32 -22.45 -2.26
CA LYS A 67 -14.04 -21.76 -2.46
C LYS A 67 -13.41 -21.36 -1.13
N GLY A 68 -12.08 -21.36 -1.10
CA GLY A 68 -11.32 -20.78 0.00
C GLY A 68 -11.26 -19.27 -0.14
N GLU A 69 -11.49 -18.55 0.95
CA GLU A 69 -11.41 -17.09 1.06
C GLU A 69 -10.85 -16.66 2.41
N GLY A 70 -10.53 -15.37 2.53
CA GLY A 70 -10.10 -14.73 3.77
C GLY A 70 -8.59 -14.56 3.87
N HIS A 71 -8.18 -13.31 4.07
CA HIS A 71 -6.78 -12.90 4.11
C HIS A 71 -6.28 -12.57 5.53
N ASN A 72 -7.12 -12.80 6.55
CA ASN A 72 -6.80 -12.57 7.96
C ASN A 72 -6.21 -11.18 8.25
N ILE A 73 -6.86 -10.12 7.77
CA ILE A 73 -6.38 -8.74 7.93
C ILE A 73 -7.08 -8.09 9.14
N PRO A 74 -6.34 -7.61 10.16
CA PRO A 74 -6.93 -6.97 11.32
C PRO A 74 -7.69 -5.68 10.95
N PHE A 75 -8.96 -5.56 11.41
CA PHE A 75 -9.78 -4.38 11.16
C PHE A 75 -9.20 -3.11 11.79
N GLU A 76 -8.45 -3.26 12.87
CA GLU A 76 -7.77 -2.19 13.58
C GLU A 76 -6.82 -1.39 12.70
N THR A 77 -6.31 -2.00 11.64
CA THR A 77 -5.51 -1.32 10.61
C THR A 77 -6.26 -0.17 9.95
N PHE A 78 -7.60 -0.26 9.85
CA PHE A 78 -8.45 0.76 9.24
C PHE A 78 -8.80 1.90 10.19
N LEU A 79 -9.30 1.59 11.39
CA LEU A 79 -9.83 2.57 12.34
C LEU A 79 -9.08 2.66 13.68
N GLY A 80 -8.08 1.82 13.92
CA GLY A 80 -7.50 1.66 15.27
C GLY A 80 -8.38 0.86 16.21
N PHE A 81 -7.88 0.58 17.41
CA PHE A 81 -8.63 -0.20 18.42
C PHE A 81 -9.83 0.56 19.03
N ASN A 82 -9.77 1.87 19.05
CA ASN A 82 -10.80 2.74 19.68
C ASN A 82 -11.50 3.63 18.64
N ALA A 83 -11.41 3.32 17.37
CA ALA A 83 -11.87 4.18 16.27
C ALA A 83 -11.25 5.61 16.34
N ASP A 84 -10.01 5.69 16.79
CA ASP A 84 -9.24 6.91 16.98
C ASP A 84 -8.35 7.26 15.77
N LYS A 85 -8.36 6.42 14.74
CA LYS A 85 -7.69 6.66 13.46
C LYS A 85 -8.68 7.12 12.41
N VAL A 86 -8.41 8.24 11.75
CA VAL A 86 -9.15 8.66 10.56
C VAL A 86 -8.84 7.66 9.42
N PRO A 87 -9.85 7.03 8.82
CA PRO A 87 -9.63 6.06 7.75
C PRO A 87 -9.05 6.72 6.50
N ASP A 88 -8.07 6.07 5.91
CA ASP A 88 -7.50 6.44 4.61
C ASP A 88 -8.21 5.58 3.54
N ILE A 89 -8.91 6.25 2.60
CA ILE A 89 -9.73 5.57 1.60
C ILE A 89 -9.06 5.73 0.25
N ASP A 90 -8.31 4.71 -0.13
CA ASP A 90 -7.57 4.65 -1.38
C ASP A 90 -8.23 3.65 -2.33
N LEU A 91 -8.60 4.10 -3.52
CA LEU A 91 -9.28 3.30 -4.54
C LEU A 91 -8.52 3.34 -5.85
N ASN A 92 -8.32 2.16 -6.45
CA ASN A 92 -7.69 2.00 -7.75
C ASN A 92 -8.75 1.92 -8.84
N PHE A 93 -8.84 2.96 -9.63
CA PHE A 93 -9.67 3.00 -10.84
C PHE A 93 -8.82 2.76 -12.08
N SER A 94 -9.44 2.39 -13.19
CA SER A 94 -8.78 2.47 -14.49
C SER A 94 -8.27 3.89 -14.74
N GLY A 95 -7.01 4.03 -15.18
CA GLY A 95 -6.44 5.33 -15.53
C GLY A 95 -7.24 6.07 -16.60
N GLU A 96 -7.92 5.33 -17.48
CA GLU A 96 -8.80 5.89 -18.52
C GLU A 96 -10.11 6.45 -17.95
N TYR A 97 -10.55 5.95 -16.79
CA TYR A 97 -11.82 6.37 -16.16
C TYR A 97 -11.62 7.29 -14.95
N GLN A 98 -10.41 7.47 -14.46
CA GLN A 98 -10.10 8.26 -13.26
C GLN A 98 -10.72 9.65 -13.27
N ALA A 99 -10.65 10.36 -14.40
CA ALA A 99 -11.21 11.71 -14.53
C ALA A 99 -12.74 11.72 -14.34
N ASN A 100 -13.44 10.71 -14.85
CA ASN A 100 -14.88 10.56 -14.67
C ASN A 100 -15.22 10.23 -13.21
N ALA A 101 -14.45 9.37 -12.56
CA ALA A 101 -14.62 9.06 -11.14
C ALA A 101 -14.43 10.31 -10.27
N HIS A 102 -13.43 11.16 -10.57
CA HIS A 102 -13.26 12.45 -9.91
C HIS A 102 -14.47 13.36 -10.14
N ALA A 103 -14.95 13.49 -11.37
CA ALA A 103 -16.11 14.33 -11.68
C ALA A 103 -17.38 13.86 -10.94
N PHE A 104 -17.56 12.55 -10.82
CA PHE A 104 -18.69 11.95 -10.13
C PHE A 104 -18.72 12.31 -8.63
N THR A 105 -17.57 12.54 -7.99
CA THR A 105 -17.57 13.02 -6.59
C THR A 105 -18.27 14.37 -6.43
N LYS A 106 -18.17 15.27 -7.43
CA LYS A 106 -18.91 16.54 -7.43
C LYS A 106 -20.42 16.36 -7.56
N GLU A 107 -20.86 15.35 -8.33
CA GLU A 107 -22.29 15.01 -8.45
C GLU A 107 -22.86 14.51 -7.12
N ILE A 108 -22.08 13.71 -6.36
CA ILE A 108 -22.50 13.14 -5.07
C ILE A 108 -22.50 14.19 -3.95
N PHE A 109 -21.41 14.95 -3.82
CA PHE A 109 -21.18 15.81 -2.64
C PHE A 109 -21.45 17.29 -2.92
N GLY A 110 -21.67 17.69 -4.16
CA GLY A 110 -21.85 19.07 -4.58
C GLY A 110 -20.56 19.73 -5.06
N GLU A 111 -20.66 20.57 -6.09
CA GLU A 111 -19.50 21.17 -6.75
C GLU A 111 -18.69 22.08 -5.84
N ASP A 112 -19.34 22.80 -4.92
CA ASP A 112 -18.71 23.72 -3.99
C ASP A 112 -18.11 23.05 -2.75
N HIS A 113 -18.32 21.74 -2.58
CA HIS A 113 -17.81 20.94 -1.46
C HIS A 113 -16.68 20.00 -1.84
N VAL A 114 -16.26 19.94 -3.12
CA VAL A 114 -15.27 18.99 -3.62
C VAL A 114 -14.10 19.71 -4.28
N PHE A 115 -12.90 19.45 -3.77
CA PHE A 115 -11.66 20.10 -4.17
C PHE A 115 -10.57 19.06 -4.46
N ARG A 116 -9.62 19.40 -5.34
CA ARG A 116 -8.37 18.62 -5.45
C ARG A 116 -7.50 18.88 -4.23
N ALA A 117 -6.87 17.84 -3.69
CA ALA A 117 -5.90 18.00 -2.62
C ALA A 117 -4.67 18.77 -3.11
N GLY A 118 -4.27 19.80 -2.40
CA GLY A 118 -3.06 20.55 -2.66
C GLY A 118 -1.80 19.81 -2.18
N THR A 119 -0.70 20.06 -2.86
CA THR A 119 0.63 19.61 -2.44
C THR A 119 1.59 20.77 -2.40
N ILE A 120 2.53 20.76 -1.46
CA ILE A 120 3.62 21.72 -1.36
C ILE A 120 4.94 20.98 -1.59
N SER A 121 5.61 21.29 -2.70
CA SER A 121 6.94 20.80 -2.96
C SER A 121 7.98 21.68 -2.30
N THR A 122 8.89 21.07 -1.56
CA THR A 122 10.02 21.73 -0.91
C THR A 122 11.34 21.34 -1.57
N VAL A 123 12.39 22.09 -1.25
CA VAL A 123 13.75 21.76 -1.70
C VAL A 123 14.25 20.56 -0.90
N ALA A 124 14.48 19.42 -1.56
CA ALA A 124 15.07 18.24 -0.93
C ALA A 124 16.56 18.48 -0.59
N GLU A 125 17.07 17.83 0.46
CA GLU A 125 18.46 18.00 0.94
C GLU A 125 19.51 17.81 -0.16
N LYS A 126 19.40 16.75 -0.96
CA LYS A 126 20.31 16.51 -2.09
C LYS A 126 20.25 17.64 -3.13
N THR A 127 19.07 18.18 -3.38
CA THR A 127 18.87 19.31 -4.30
C THR A 127 19.45 20.58 -3.71
N ALA A 128 19.26 20.82 -2.41
CA ALA A 128 19.80 21.95 -1.67
C ALA A 128 21.34 21.98 -1.73
N TYR A 129 21.99 20.82 -1.54
CA TYR A 129 23.44 20.70 -1.69
C TYR A 129 23.90 21.01 -3.11
N GLY A 130 23.20 20.51 -4.11
CA GLY A 130 23.47 20.84 -5.52
C GLY A 130 23.38 22.33 -5.83
N TYR A 131 22.38 23.01 -5.26
CA TYR A 131 22.24 24.47 -5.38
C TYR A 131 23.38 25.22 -4.69
N ALA A 132 23.76 24.81 -3.48
CA ALA A 132 24.88 25.41 -2.75
C ALA A 132 26.19 25.26 -3.53
N LYS A 133 26.44 24.09 -4.12
CA LYS A 133 27.60 23.83 -4.96
C LYS A 133 27.59 24.66 -6.25
N GLY A 134 26.47 24.67 -6.98
CA GLY A 134 26.32 25.48 -8.20
C GLY A 134 26.46 26.97 -7.94
N TYR A 135 26.00 27.46 -6.78
CA TYR A 135 26.22 28.83 -6.36
C TYR A 135 27.71 29.12 -6.12
N ALA A 136 28.43 28.24 -5.44
CA ALA A 136 29.85 28.39 -5.22
C ALA A 136 30.66 28.40 -6.55
N GLU A 137 30.27 27.55 -7.51
CA GLU A 137 30.85 27.56 -8.87
C GLU A 137 30.58 28.89 -9.58
N LEU A 138 29.35 29.40 -9.52
CA LEU A 138 28.98 30.69 -10.10
C LEU A 138 29.76 31.85 -9.51
N MET A 139 30.02 31.79 -8.20
CA MET A 139 30.79 32.83 -7.49
C MET A 139 32.30 32.64 -7.59
N GLY A 140 32.79 31.59 -8.24
CA GLY A 140 34.21 31.26 -8.35
C GLY A 140 34.89 30.88 -7.04
N THR A 141 34.12 30.40 -6.07
CA THR A 141 34.60 29.98 -4.74
C THR A 141 34.63 28.46 -4.55
N ASP A 142 34.25 27.70 -5.55
CA ASP A 142 34.13 26.24 -5.53
C ASP A 142 35.43 25.52 -5.12
N GLN A 143 36.60 26.05 -5.46
CA GLN A 143 37.88 25.51 -5.07
C GLN A 143 38.35 25.88 -3.66
N THR A 144 37.74 26.86 -3.02
CA THR A 144 38.16 27.39 -1.72
C THR A 144 37.13 27.14 -0.61
N ILE A 145 35.86 26.93 -0.96
CA ILE A 145 34.80 26.66 0.00
C ILE A 145 34.92 25.23 0.57
N ARG A 146 34.78 25.09 1.88
CA ARG A 146 34.83 23.78 2.54
C ARG A 146 33.49 23.05 2.37
N SER A 147 33.50 21.71 2.28
CA SER A 147 32.29 20.88 2.24
C SER A 147 31.35 21.17 3.40
N ALA A 148 31.86 21.35 4.61
CA ALA A 148 31.04 21.69 5.79
C ALA A 148 30.28 23.03 5.62
N GLU A 149 30.85 24.00 4.90
CA GLU A 149 30.15 25.25 4.63
C GLU A 149 29.07 25.06 3.54
N LEU A 150 29.32 24.24 2.53
CA LEU A 150 28.29 23.84 1.56
C LEU A 150 27.13 23.10 2.24
N GLU A 151 27.44 22.21 3.18
CA GLU A 151 26.43 21.49 3.96
C GLU A 151 25.61 22.45 4.84
N ARG A 152 26.25 23.42 5.49
CA ARG A 152 25.57 24.45 6.29
C ARG A 152 24.63 25.29 5.45
N ILE A 153 25.05 25.71 4.25
CA ILE A 153 24.22 26.47 3.31
C ILE A 153 23.04 25.58 2.84
N ALA A 154 23.34 24.35 2.46
CA ALA A 154 22.33 23.38 2.02
C ALA A 154 21.26 23.12 3.09
N ALA A 155 21.67 22.95 4.36
CA ALA A 155 20.76 22.76 5.48
C ALA A 155 19.80 23.95 5.66
N GLY A 156 20.27 25.19 5.40
CA GLY A 156 19.43 26.37 5.42
C GLY A 156 18.46 26.51 4.22
N CYS A 157 18.73 25.78 3.14
CA CYS A 157 17.87 25.76 1.93
C CYS A 157 16.91 24.56 1.90
N GLY A 158 17.22 23.49 2.65
CA GLY A 158 16.36 22.33 2.78
C GLY A 158 14.99 22.66 3.36
N GLY A 159 13.93 22.04 2.87
CA GLY A 159 12.57 22.27 3.36
C GLY A 159 11.91 23.57 2.92
N VAL A 160 12.62 24.48 2.25
CA VAL A 160 12.04 25.73 1.73
C VAL A 160 11.03 25.41 0.63
N LYS A 161 9.85 26.03 0.70
CA LYS A 161 8.79 25.88 -0.32
C LYS A 161 9.33 26.27 -1.70
N ARG A 162 9.11 25.39 -2.66
CA ARG A 162 9.49 25.59 -4.06
C ARG A 162 8.27 25.88 -4.94
N THR A 163 7.31 24.98 -4.96
CA THR A 163 6.09 25.09 -5.76
C THR A 163 4.90 24.51 -5.02
N THR A 164 3.70 24.90 -5.44
CA THR A 164 2.45 24.22 -5.11
C THR A 164 2.01 23.37 -6.30
N GLY A 165 1.28 22.31 -6.03
CA GLY A 165 0.75 21.41 -7.04
C GLY A 165 -0.54 20.77 -6.60
N GLN A 166 -1.06 19.86 -7.43
CA GLN A 166 -2.21 19.02 -7.13
C GLN A 166 -1.76 17.59 -6.83
N HIS A 167 -2.35 16.98 -5.83
CA HIS A 167 -2.22 15.54 -5.63
C HIS A 167 -2.87 14.79 -6.79
N PRO A 168 -2.23 13.77 -7.39
CA PRO A 168 -2.73 13.11 -8.60
C PRO A 168 -4.06 12.38 -8.42
N GLY A 169 -4.35 11.87 -7.22
CA GLY A 169 -5.58 11.14 -6.89
C GLY A 169 -6.44 11.76 -5.79
N GLY A 170 -5.87 12.68 -5.01
CA GLY A 170 -6.52 13.20 -3.79
C GLY A 170 -7.69 14.12 -4.06
N ILE A 171 -8.84 13.78 -3.53
CA ILE A 171 -10.08 14.56 -3.51
C ILE A 171 -10.42 14.88 -2.07
N ILE A 172 -10.56 16.16 -1.76
CA ILE A 172 -11.00 16.65 -0.46
C ILE A 172 -12.50 16.91 -0.53
N VAL A 173 -13.23 16.41 0.46
CA VAL A 173 -14.67 16.63 0.61
C VAL A 173 -14.91 17.45 1.89
N ILE A 174 -15.59 18.56 1.72
CA ILE A 174 -15.98 19.48 2.80
C ILE A 174 -17.41 19.12 3.24
N PRO A 175 -17.71 19.07 4.55
CA PRO A 175 -19.06 18.84 5.03
C PRO A 175 -20.06 19.86 4.45
N GLY A 176 -21.28 19.40 4.16
CA GLY A 176 -22.30 20.21 3.48
C GLY A 176 -22.83 21.43 4.25
N ASP A 177 -22.56 21.50 5.55
CA ASP A 177 -22.91 22.60 6.46
C ASP A 177 -21.73 23.56 6.74
N MET A 178 -20.56 23.33 6.10
CA MET A 178 -19.35 24.12 6.29
C MET A 178 -18.83 24.67 4.97
N ASP A 179 -17.99 25.71 5.06
CA ASP A 179 -17.32 26.31 3.91
C ASP A 179 -15.85 25.84 3.85
N VAL A 180 -15.30 25.78 2.64
CA VAL A 180 -13.88 25.43 2.45
C VAL A 180 -12.94 26.39 3.19
N PHE A 181 -13.32 27.65 3.34
CA PHE A 181 -12.53 28.65 4.05
C PHE A 181 -12.47 28.45 5.57
N ASP A 182 -13.31 27.56 6.13
CA ASP A 182 -13.18 27.14 7.51
C ASP A 182 -11.94 26.25 7.71
N PHE A 183 -11.42 25.65 6.63
CA PHE A 183 -10.28 24.71 6.65
C PHE A 183 -9.05 25.24 5.92
N THR A 184 -9.23 25.81 4.72
CA THR A 184 -8.10 26.18 3.85
C THR A 184 -8.55 27.18 2.77
N PRO A 185 -7.69 28.12 2.36
CA PRO A 185 -7.87 28.78 1.08
C PRO A 185 -7.80 27.77 -0.07
N TYR A 186 -8.35 28.12 -1.21
CA TYR A 186 -8.15 27.36 -2.44
C TYR A 186 -7.45 28.18 -3.51
N GLN A 187 -6.91 27.52 -4.50
CA GLN A 187 -6.24 28.12 -5.65
C GLN A 187 -6.69 27.48 -6.96
N PHE A 188 -6.53 28.19 -8.06
CA PHE A 188 -6.73 27.64 -9.39
C PHE A 188 -5.40 27.11 -9.94
N PRO A 189 -5.37 25.91 -10.54
CA PRO A 189 -4.16 25.37 -11.14
C PRO A 189 -3.61 26.32 -12.22
N ALA A 190 -2.31 26.60 -12.19
CA ALA A 190 -1.63 27.50 -13.12
C ALA A 190 -2.27 28.89 -13.23
N ASP A 191 -2.95 29.37 -12.18
CA ASP A 191 -3.70 30.64 -12.13
C ASP A 191 -4.82 30.74 -13.19
N ASP A 192 -5.26 29.62 -13.75
CA ASP A 192 -6.37 29.56 -14.70
C ASP A 192 -7.72 29.55 -13.97
N LEU A 193 -8.40 30.69 -13.97
CA LEU A 193 -9.72 30.87 -13.35
C LEU A 193 -10.82 30.01 -14.00
N ASN A 194 -10.59 29.49 -15.21
CA ASN A 194 -11.52 28.61 -15.92
C ASN A 194 -11.20 27.11 -15.67
N ALA A 195 -10.19 26.81 -14.85
CA ALA A 195 -9.87 25.42 -14.53
C ALA A 195 -11.08 24.71 -13.94
N ALA A 196 -11.35 23.50 -14.41
CA ALA A 196 -12.47 22.65 -13.95
C ALA A 196 -12.39 22.28 -12.46
N TRP A 197 -11.20 22.39 -11.85
CA TRP A 197 -10.92 21.99 -10.48
C TRP A 197 -10.25 23.09 -9.68
N LYS A 198 -10.83 23.42 -8.55
CA LYS A 198 -10.18 24.19 -7.49
C LYS A 198 -9.31 23.26 -6.65
N THR A 199 -8.19 23.76 -6.15
CA THR A 199 -7.22 22.99 -5.35
C THR A 199 -7.08 23.61 -3.99
N THR A 200 -7.07 22.82 -2.92
CA THR A 200 -6.78 23.32 -1.57
C THR A 200 -5.37 23.91 -1.54
N HIS A 201 -5.20 25.04 -0.87
CA HIS A 201 -3.89 25.70 -0.82
C HIS A 201 -2.97 25.12 0.22
N PHE A 202 -3.51 24.74 1.40
CA PHE A 202 -2.73 24.05 2.41
C PHE A 202 -2.41 22.62 1.96
N ASP A 203 -1.23 22.15 2.29
CA ASP A 203 -0.88 20.74 2.13
C ASP A 203 -1.84 19.88 2.95
N PHE A 204 -2.28 18.75 2.37
CA PHE A 204 -3.24 17.89 3.04
C PHE A 204 -2.77 17.44 4.43
N HIS A 205 -1.46 17.21 4.62
CA HIS A 205 -0.92 16.79 5.92
C HIS A 205 -1.13 17.81 7.04
N ALA A 206 -1.39 19.08 6.70
CA ALA A 206 -1.69 20.13 7.67
C ALA A 206 -3.18 20.20 8.08
N ILE A 207 -4.07 19.58 7.29
CA ILE A 207 -5.53 19.65 7.49
C ILE A 207 -6.20 18.28 7.57
N HIS A 208 -5.44 17.19 7.52
CA HIS A 208 -5.96 15.81 7.40
C HIS A 208 -6.84 15.35 8.58
N ASP A 209 -6.66 15.95 9.75
CA ASP A 209 -7.47 15.64 10.93
C ASP A 209 -8.88 16.27 10.88
N ASN A 210 -9.10 17.23 9.98
CA ASN A 210 -10.31 18.05 9.95
C ASN A 210 -11.18 17.80 8.71
N VAL A 211 -10.62 17.21 7.65
CA VAL A 211 -11.31 17.00 6.38
C VAL A 211 -11.12 15.57 5.88
N LEU A 212 -12.12 15.07 5.17
CA LEU A 212 -12.05 13.75 4.54
C LEU A 212 -11.34 13.86 3.18
N LYS A 213 -10.38 12.97 2.95
CA LYS A 213 -9.72 12.77 1.66
C LYS A 213 -10.06 11.39 1.10
N PHE A 214 -10.39 11.35 -0.19
CA PHE A 214 -10.41 10.13 -0.98
C PHE A 214 -9.23 10.16 -1.94
N ASP A 215 -8.45 9.09 -1.98
CA ASP A 215 -7.44 8.89 -3.01
C ASP A 215 -8.04 8.01 -4.13
N ILE A 216 -8.51 8.68 -5.19
CA ILE A 216 -9.02 8.03 -6.41
C ILE A 216 -7.87 7.98 -7.41
N LEU A 217 -7.17 6.84 -7.43
CA LEU A 217 -5.93 6.65 -8.18
C LEU A 217 -6.20 5.99 -9.52
N GLY A 218 -5.52 6.46 -10.58
CA GLY A 218 -5.54 5.81 -11.89
C GLY A 218 -4.48 4.73 -11.96
N HIS A 219 -4.91 3.49 -12.21
CA HIS A 219 -4.06 2.31 -12.36
C HIS A 219 -4.20 1.65 -13.72
N VAL A 220 -3.16 0.92 -14.12
CA VAL A 220 -3.16 0.13 -15.36
C VAL A 220 -3.93 -1.17 -15.18
N ASP A 221 -3.91 -1.77 -13.99
CA ASP A 221 -4.46 -3.10 -13.72
C ASP A 221 -5.95 -3.24 -14.08
N PRO A 222 -6.85 -2.31 -13.66
CA PRO A 222 -8.25 -2.40 -14.06
C PRO A 222 -8.44 -2.32 -15.58
N THR A 223 -7.63 -1.51 -16.26
CA THR A 223 -7.67 -1.37 -17.72
C THR A 223 -7.25 -2.67 -18.41
N VAL A 224 -6.14 -3.28 -17.99
CA VAL A 224 -5.63 -4.54 -18.53
C VAL A 224 -6.60 -5.68 -18.25
N THR A 225 -7.14 -5.76 -17.03
CA THR A 225 -8.12 -6.77 -16.64
C THR A 225 -9.37 -6.70 -17.51
N ARG A 226 -9.89 -5.50 -17.73
CA ARG A 226 -11.03 -5.28 -18.65
C ARG A 226 -10.71 -5.67 -20.07
N PHE A 227 -9.55 -5.30 -20.59
CA PHE A 227 -9.10 -5.67 -21.91
C PHE A 227 -9.02 -7.19 -22.08
N LEU A 228 -8.49 -7.91 -21.09
CA LEU A 228 -8.45 -9.37 -21.10
C LEU A 228 -9.85 -9.98 -21.01
N GLN A 229 -10.75 -9.42 -20.22
CA GLN A 229 -12.15 -9.83 -20.17
C GLN A 229 -12.84 -9.70 -21.55
N ASP A 230 -12.64 -8.56 -22.21
CA ASP A 230 -13.22 -8.31 -23.53
C ASP A 230 -12.67 -9.27 -24.61
N LEU A 231 -11.40 -9.66 -24.52
CA LEU A 231 -10.78 -10.61 -25.44
C LEU A 231 -11.19 -12.07 -25.21
N THR A 232 -11.35 -12.47 -23.95
CA THR A 232 -11.54 -13.88 -23.57
C THR A 232 -12.99 -14.21 -23.26
N GLY A 233 -13.81 -13.21 -22.93
CA GLY A 233 -15.17 -13.40 -22.42
C GLY A 233 -15.23 -13.95 -21.00
N VAL A 234 -14.08 -14.06 -20.31
CA VAL A 234 -14.00 -14.58 -18.92
C VAL A 234 -14.10 -13.43 -17.93
N ASP A 235 -15.04 -13.53 -16.98
CA ASP A 235 -15.11 -12.58 -15.87
C ASP A 235 -13.91 -12.80 -14.93
N PRO A 236 -13.13 -11.76 -14.60
CA PRO A 236 -12.01 -11.86 -13.66
C PRO A 236 -12.37 -12.48 -12.32
N LYS A 237 -13.59 -12.29 -11.84
CA LYS A 237 -14.10 -12.87 -10.58
C LYS A 237 -14.30 -14.38 -10.62
N ASP A 238 -14.40 -14.94 -11.82
CA ASP A 238 -14.55 -16.38 -12.01
C ASP A 238 -13.21 -17.12 -12.14
N ILE A 239 -12.10 -16.38 -12.23
CA ILE A 239 -10.76 -16.96 -12.35
C ILE A 239 -10.34 -17.60 -11.01
N PRO A 240 -9.92 -18.90 -11.01
CA PRO A 240 -9.44 -19.56 -9.81
C PRO A 240 -8.18 -18.87 -9.26
N THR A 241 -8.16 -18.59 -7.97
CA THR A 241 -7.00 -17.99 -7.29
C THR A 241 -5.95 -19.01 -6.86
N ASN A 242 -6.35 -20.30 -6.77
CA ASN A 242 -5.52 -21.43 -6.32
C ASN A 242 -4.95 -22.31 -7.44
N ASP A 243 -4.86 -21.80 -8.69
CA ASP A 243 -4.31 -22.55 -9.81
C ASP A 243 -2.80 -22.76 -9.67
N LYS A 244 -2.39 -24.02 -9.45
CA LYS A 244 -0.98 -24.39 -9.28
C LYS A 244 -0.09 -24.11 -10.50
N LYS A 245 -0.65 -24.09 -11.71
CA LYS A 245 0.11 -23.72 -12.92
C LYS A 245 0.38 -22.23 -12.97
N VAL A 246 -0.59 -21.41 -12.57
CA VAL A 246 -0.41 -19.96 -12.44
C VAL A 246 0.62 -19.66 -11.35
N MET A 247 0.53 -20.32 -10.19
CA MET A 247 1.52 -20.19 -9.13
C MET A 247 2.94 -20.57 -9.57
N SER A 248 3.10 -21.59 -10.40
CA SER A 248 4.42 -21.98 -10.91
C SER A 248 5.10 -20.91 -11.76
N LEU A 249 4.35 -19.95 -12.33
CA LEU A 249 4.90 -18.85 -13.12
C LEU A 249 5.76 -17.88 -12.30
N PHE A 250 5.56 -17.82 -10.99
CA PHE A 250 6.40 -17.01 -10.10
C PHE A 250 7.79 -17.61 -9.86
N THR A 251 8.00 -18.88 -10.21
CA THR A 251 9.29 -19.57 -10.04
C THR A 251 9.90 -20.07 -11.34
N SER A 252 9.09 -20.25 -12.40
CA SER A 252 9.49 -20.82 -13.69
C SER A 252 8.64 -20.22 -14.80
N SER A 253 9.10 -20.33 -16.06
CA SER A 253 8.35 -19.98 -17.27
C SER A 253 7.69 -21.18 -17.97
N GLU A 254 7.85 -22.39 -17.44
CA GLU A 254 7.43 -23.63 -18.11
C GLU A 254 5.93 -23.67 -18.42
N ALA A 255 5.08 -23.17 -17.52
CA ALA A 255 3.64 -23.14 -17.70
C ALA A 255 3.17 -22.25 -18.87
N LEU A 256 4.03 -21.33 -19.36
CA LEU A 256 3.79 -20.55 -20.58
C LEU A 256 4.07 -21.32 -21.85
N GLY A 257 4.70 -22.51 -21.75
CA GLY A 257 5.10 -23.32 -22.90
C GLY A 257 6.23 -22.71 -23.73
N CYS A 258 6.94 -21.72 -23.22
CA CYS A 258 8.08 -21.08 -23.88
C CYS A 258 9.22 -20.82 -22.88
N ASN A 259 10.45 -20.79 -23.42
CA ASN A 259 11.62 -20.40 -22.66
C ASN A 259 11.82 -18.88 -22.79
N LEU A 260 12.03 -18.22 -21.68
CA LEU A 260 12.23 -16.77 -21.59
C LEU A 260 13.71 -16.36 -21.41
N ASP A 261 14.66 -17.28 -21.51
CA ASP A 261 16.10 -17.03 -21.35
C ASP A 261 16.61 -15.97 -22.34
N PHE A 262 16.03 -15.91 -23.55
CA PHE A 262 16.41 -14.95 -24.58
C PHE A 262 16.14 -13.48 -24.18
N ILE A 263 15.26 -13.24 -23.19
CA ILE A 263 15.02 -11.92 -22.61
C ILE A 263 15.55 -11.83 -21.17
N GLY A 264 16.34 -12.79 -20.71
CA GLY A 264 16.95 -12.81 -19.39
C GLY A 264 15.96 -13.03 -18.25
N CYS A 265 14.82 -13.70 -18.49
CA CYS A 265 13.81 -13.99 -17.48
C CYS A 265 13.79 -15.47 -17.12
N LYS A 266 13.92 -15.78 -15.84
CA LYS A 266 13.84 -17.15 -15.32
C LYS A 266 12.40 -17.55 -14.96
N ASN A 267 11.58 -16.60 -14.60
CA ASN A 267 10.18 -16.80 -14.21
C ASN A 267 9.23 -16.06 -15.14
N GLY A 268 7.92 -16.36 -15.04
CA GLY A 268 6.88 -15.80 -15.89
C GLY A 268 6.32 -14.45 -15.44
N ALA A 269 6.89 -13.79 -14.43
CA ALA A 269 6.29 -12.61 -13.81
C ALA A 269 6.56 -11.28 -14.55
N LEU A 270 7.34 -11.26 -15.64
CA LEU A 270 7.78 -10.02 -16.33
C LEU A 270 6.64 -9.07 -16.70
N GLY A 271 5.49 -9.61 -17.11
CA GLY A 271 4.33 -8.80 -17.51
C GLY A 271 3.37 -8.43 -16.39
N LEU A 272 3.64 -8.86 -15.16
CA LEU A 272 2.76 -8.61 -14.04
C LEU A 272 3.07 -7.25 -13.39
N PRO A 273 2.06 -6.43 -13.10
CA PRO A 273 2.24 -5.21 -12.33
C PRO A 273 2.95 -5.50 -10.99
N GLU A 274 3.84 -4.59 -10.58
CA GLU A 274 4.68 -4.68 -9.39
C GLU A 274 5.64 -5.88 -9.38
N PHE A 275 5.19 -7.10 -9.66
CA PHE A 275 6.02 -8.32 -9.70
C PHE A 275 6.97 -8.41 -10.90
N GLY A 276 6.68 -7.68 -11.99
CA GLY A 276 7.48 -7.68 -13.21
C GLY A 276 8.77 -6.87 -13.14
N THR A 277 9.02 -6.12 -12.06
CA THR A 277 10.28 -5.36 -11.90
C THR A 277 11.47 -6.31 -11.75
N SER A 278 12.66 -5.89 -12.18
CA SER A 278 13.88 -6.71 -12.02
C SER A 278 14.19 -7.01 -10.55
N PHE A 279 13.88 -6.09 -9.65
CA PHE A 279 14.05 -6.29 -8.21
C PHE A 279 13.16 -7.41 -7.68
N VAL A 280 11.85 -7.34 -7.93
CA VAL A 280 10.90 -8.35 -7.42
C VAL A 280 11.11 -9.70 -8.11
N ARG A 281 11.41 -9.73 -9.42
CA ARG A 281 11.77 -10.99 -10.08
C ARG A 281 13.01 -11.64 -9.46
N GLY A 282 14.00 -10.84 -9.04
CA GLY A 282 15.14 -11.32 -8.28
C GLY A 282 14.76 -11.89 -6.91
N MET A 283 13.81 -11.29 -6.22
CA MET A 283 13.25 -11.84 -4.96
C MET A 283 12.55 -13.19 -5.21
N LEU A 284 11.72 -13.29 -6.25
CA LEU A 284 11.06 -14.54 -6.65
C LEU A 284 12.06 -15.66 -6.93
N ASP A 285 13.13 -15.35 -7.68
CA ASP A 285 14.19 -16.31 -7.99
C ASP A 285 14.93 -16.80 -6.72
N GLN A 286 15.09 -15.95 -5.72
CA GLN A 286 15.77 -16.29 -4.47
C GLN A 286 14.88 -17.04 -3.49
N THR A 287 13.62 -16.63 -3.35
CA THR A 287 12.70 -17.13 -2.31
C THR A 287 11.88 -18.33 -2.76
N GLN A 288 11.69 -18.52 -4.07
CA GLN A 288 10.93 -19.63 -4.65
C GLN A 288 9.55 -19.83 -4.02
N PRO A 289 8.63 -18.85 -4.11
CA PRO A 289 7.33 -18.90 -3.45
C PRO A 289 6.48 -20.09 -3.91
N LYS A 290 5.71 -20.64 -2.97
CA LYS A 290 4.85 -21.81 -3.20
C LYS A 290 3.37 -21.53 -2.95
N THR A 291 3.07 -20.50 -2.21
CA THR A 291 1.73 -20.16 -1.73
C THR A 291 1.36 -18.74 -2.09
N PHE A 292 0.07 -18.42 -2.08
CA PHE A 292 -0.39 -17.05 -2.26
C PHE A 292 0.12 -16.15 -1.13
N ASN A 293 0.12 -16.65 0.10
CA ASN A 293 0.69 -15.94 1.24
C ASN A 293 2.18 -15.58 1.03
N ASP A 294 2.98 -16.45 0.41
CA ASP A 294 4.37 -16.11 0.06
C ASP A 294 4.44 -14.89 -0.87
N LEU A 295 3.50 -14.78 -1.82
CA LEU A 295 3.44 -13.62 -2.72
C LEU A 295 3.04 -12.34 -1.97
N VAL A 296 2.14 -12.43 -1.01
CA VAL A 296 1.75 -11.29 -0.15
C VAL A 296 2.97 -10.80 0.64
N ILE A 297 3.74 -11.71 1.25
CA ILE A 297 4.97 -11.37 1.97
C ILE A 297 5.99 -10.73 1.03
N ILE A 298 6.24 -11.30 -0.15
CA ILE A 298 7.17 -10.73 -1.14
C ILE A 298 6.73 -9.33 -1.58
N SER A 299 5.43 -9.14 -1.82
CA SER A 299 4.86 -7.83 -2.13
C SER A 299 5.16 -6.82 -1.02
N GLY A 300 4.90 -7.18 0.24
CA GLY A 300 5.22 -6.32 1.38
C GLY A 300 6.70 -5.98 1.49
N LEU A 301 7.56 -6.99 1.38
CA LEU A 301 9.03 -6.81 1.44
C LEU A 301 9.61 -6.02 0.26
N SER A 302 8.90 -5.93 -0.86
CA SER A 302 9.31 -5.14 -2.03
C SER A 302 9.07 -3.64 -1.87
N HIS A 303 8.28 -3.24 -0.86
CA HIS A 303 7.94 -1.86 -0.58
C HIS A 303 8.77 -1.31 0.59
N GLY A 304 9.47 -0.23 0.36
CA GLY A 304 10.31 0.44 1.35
C GLY A 304 11.81 0.25 1.12
N THR A 305 12.59 1.20 1.65
CA THR A 305 14.04 1.21 1.55
C THR A 305 14.62 0.21 2.55
N ASP A 306 15.53 -0.64 2.09
CA ASP A 306 16.29 -1.61 2.92
C ASP A 306 15.42 -2.60 3.72
N VAL A 307 14.17 -2.84 3.28
CA VAL A 307 13.28 -3.81 3.94
C VAL A 307 13.70 -5.25 3.58
N TYR A 308 13.99 -5.52 2.32
CA TYR A 308 14.44 -6.83 1.87
C TYR A 308 15.95 -6.94 1.85
N LEU A 309 16.65 -6.11 1.04
CA LEU A 309 18.11 -6.18 0.88
C LEU A 309 18.82 -5.86 2.19
N GLY A 310 19.76 -6.73 2.56
CA GLY A 310 20.54 -6.56 3.78
C GLY A 310 19.77 -6.81 5.10
N ASN A 311 18.48 -7.08 5.04
CA ASN A 311 17.61 -7.36 6.18
C ASN A 311 16.94 -8.74 6.01
N ALA A 312 15.68 -8.83 5.55
CA ALA A 312 14.97 -10.09 5.38
C ALA A 312 15.74 -11.09 4.49
N GLU A 313 16.36 -10.61 3.42
CA GLU A 313 17.23 -11.42 2.56
C GLU A 313 18.35 -12.12 3.34
N THR A 314 18.99 -11.40 4.25
CA THR A 314 20.11 -11.96 5.07
C THR A 314 19.60 -13.03 6.02
N LEU A 315 18.45 -12.81 6.66
CA LEU A 315 17.84 -13.77 7.59
C LEU A 315 17.41 -15.06 6.87
N ILE A 316 16.80 -14.92 5.70
CA ILE A 316 16.37 -16.07 4.88
C ILE A 316 17.60 -16.85 4.36
N LYS A 317 18.59 -16.16 3.80
CA LYS A 317 19.81 -16.79 3.27
C LYS A 317 20.66 -17.49 4.33
N SER A 318 20.68 -16.96 5.55
CA SER A 318 21.39 -17.60 6.68
C SER A 318 20.64 -18.78 7.27
N GLY A 319 19.39 -19.03 6.87
CA GLY A 319 18.53 -20.04 7.45
C GLY A 319 18.04 -19.70 8.86
N THR A 320 18.12 -18.45 9.27
CA THR A 320 17.60 -17.97 10.56
C THR A 320 16.08 -18.06 10.62
N CYS A 321 15.41 -17.78 9.50
CA CYS A 321 13.97 -17.94 9.32
C CYS A 321 13.64 -18.30 7.87
N THR A 322 12.44 -18.81 7.66
CA THR A 322 11.87 -19.04 6.33
C THR A 322 11.12 -17.80 5.85
N LEU A 323 10.73 -17.77 4.57
CA LEU A 323 9.94 -16.68 4.02
C LEU A 323 8.61 -16.48 4.79
N SER A 324 7.96 -17.58 5.19
CA SER A 324 6.68 -17.54 5.93
C SER A 324 6.80 -17.07 7.38
N GLU A 325 8.01 -17.00 7.93
CA GLU A 325 8.28 -16.54 9.31
C GLU A 325 8.77 -15.09 9.37
N VAL A 326 9.00 -14.46 8.20
CA VAL A 326 9.47 -13.09 8.13
C VAL A 326 8.28 -12.12 8.30
N ILE A 327 8.48 -11.05 9.03
CA ILE A 327 7.56 -9.91 9.04
C ILE A 327 7.56 -9.30 7.63
N GLY A 328 6.49 -9.51 6.88
CA GLY A 328 6.33 -9.07 5.49
C GLY A 328 5.62 -7.74 5.35
N CYS A 329 4.77 -7.38 6.29
CA CYS A 329 4.01 -6.14 6.27
C CYS A 329 3.88 -5.53 7.68
N ARG A 330 3.33 -4.30 7.73
CA ARG A 330 3.15 -3.59 9.02
C ARG A 330 2.20 -4.31 9.96
N ASP A 331 1.18 -4.96 9.43
CA ASP A 331 0.17 -5.64 10.24
C ASP A 331 0.78 -6.82 11.00
N ASP A 332 1.76 -7.50 10.38
CA ASP A 332 2.52 -8.58 11.04
C ASP A 332 3.28 -8.07 12.28
N ILE A 333 3.77 -6.83 12.26
CA ILE A 333 4.43 -6.21 13.43
C ILE A 333 3.44 -6.14 14.58
N MET A 334 2.24 -5.62 14.32
CA MET A 334 1.21 -5.45 15.33
C MET A 334 0.77 -6.79 15.90
N VAL A 335 0.45 -7.76 15.02
CA VAL A 335 0.02 -9.11 15.42
C VAL A 335 1.09 -9.79 16.25
N TYR A 336 2.34 -9.79 15.79
CA TYR A 336 3.47 -10.37 16.52
C TYR A 336 3.66 -9.78 17.93
N LEU A 337 3.54 -8.46 18.08
CA LEU A 337 3.67 -7.80 19.38
C LEU A 337 2.50 -8.16 20.32
N ILE A 338 1.29 -8.27 19.79
CA ILE A 338 0.10 -8.71 20.54
C ILE A 338 0.27 -10.17 21.00
N GLU A 339 0.76 -11.05 20.15
CA GLU A 339 1.05 -12.45 20.48
C GLU A 339 2.13 -12.58 21.57
N LYS A 340 3.06 -11.63 21.63
CA LYS A 340 4.03 -11.52 22.74
C LYS A 340 3.41 -11.00 24.03
N GLY A 341 2.17 -10.54 23.99
CA GLY A 341 1.40 -10.07 25.15
C GLY A 341 1.42 -8.55 25.36
N LEU A 342 1.98 -7.77 24.45
CA LEU A 342 1.93 -6.31 24.55
C LEU A 342 0.46 -5.82 24.52
N PRO A 343 0.14 -4.74 25.23
CA PRO A 343 -1.16 -4.09 25.11
C PRO A 343 -1.44 -3.69 23.64
N ASN A 344 -2.65 -3.96 23.19
CA ASN A 344 -3.04 -3.75 21.80
C ASN A 344 -2.75 -2.33 21.28
N LYS A 345 -3.00 -1.31 22.11
CA LYS A 345 -2.75 0.09 21.78
C LYS A 345 -1.26 0.35 21.54
N ASP A 346 -0.40 -0.17 22.41
CA ASP A 346 1.05 0.01 22.28
C ASP A 346 1.60 -0.72 21.06
N ALA A 347 1.12 -1.94 20.80
CA ALA A 347 1.47 -2.70 19.60
C ALA A 347 1.09 -1.95 18.32
N PHE A 348 -0.10 -1.34 18.28
CA PHE A 348 -0.56 -0.52 17.18
C PHE A 348 0.29 0.75 17.01
N ASP A 349 0.57 1.48 18.08
CA ASP A 349 1.36 2.71 18.05
C ASP A 349 2.81 2.42 17.62
N ILE A 350 3.40 1.31 18.07
CA ILE A 350 4.73 0.84 17.61
C ILE A 350 4.70 0.55 16.11
N MET A 351 3.72 -0.20 15.63
CA MET A 351 3.56 -0.51 14.20
C MET A 351 3.45 0.77 13.35
N GLU A 352 2.59 1.72 13.73
CA GLU A 352 2.44 3.00 13.04
C GLU A 352 3.73 3.85 13.08
N CYS A 353 4.48 3.77 14.18
CA CYS A 353 5.76 4.44 14.33
C CYS A 353 6.81 3.88 13.37
N VAL A 354 6.90 2.55 13.26
CA VAL A 354 7.79 1.85 12.31
C VAL A 354 7.41 2.23 10.87
N ARG A 355 6.13 2.13 10.52
CA ARG A 355 5.62 2.48 9.19
C ARG A 355 6.01 3.89 8.75
N LYS A 356 5.97 4.84 9.68
CA LYS A 356 6.29 6.26 9.42
C LYS A 356 7.79 6.57 9.49
N GLY A 357 8.66 5.58 9.78
CA GLY A 357 10.10 5.78 9.95
C GLY A 357 10.46 6.67 11.14
N LYS A 358 9.61 6.73 12.17
CA LYS A 358 9.79 7.60 13.34
C LYS A 358 10.37 6.88 14.56
N SER A 359 10.70 5.60 14.44
CA SER A 359 11.21 4.77 15.54
C SER A 359 12.41 5.38 16.26
N PRO A 360 13.44 5.94 15.59
CA PRO A 360 14.61 6.50 16.26
C PRO A 360 14.29 7.65 17.23
N VAL A 361 13.19 8.36 17.00
CA VAL A 361 12.77 9.50 17.84
C VAL A 361 11.73 9.07 18.86
N VAL A 362 10.69 8.37 18.44
CA VAL A 362 9.52 8.07 19.27
C VAL A 362 9.79 6.92 20.25
N PHE A 363 10.59 5.91 19.87
CA PHE A 363 10.86 4.78 20.75
C PHE A 363 11.52 5.19 22.09
N PRO A 364 12.58 6.01 22.09
CA PRO A 364 13.15 6.52 23.35
C PRO A 364 12.16 7.38 24.15
N GLU A 365 11.42 8.28 23.49
CA GLU A 365 10.45 9.16 24.15
C GLU A 365 9.32 8.40 24.85
N LYS A 366 8.81 7.35 24.21
CA LYS A 366 7.72 6.51 24.69
C LYS A 366 8.18 5.27 25.46
N LYS A 367 9.49 5.07 25.58
CA LYS A 367 10.10 3.90 26.23
C LYS A 367 9.64 2.56 25.64
N TYR A 368 9.33 2.52 24.35
CA TYR A 368 8.86 1.31 23.69
C TYR A 368 9.89 0.18 23.69
N GLU A 369 11.20 0.50 23.66
CA GLU A 369 12.24 -0.51 23.79
C GLU A 369 12.23 -1.18 25.20
N GLU A 370 11.95 -0.42 26.25
CA GLU A 370 11.85 -0.96 27.62
C GLU A 370 10.61 -1.87 27.72
N LEU A 371 9.47 -1.42 27.15
CA LEU A 371 8.24 -2.19 27.08
C LEU A 371 8.43 -3.51 26.30
N MET A 372 9.03 -3.45 25.12
CA MET A 372 9.28 -4.66 24.31
C MET A 372 10.19 -5.67 25.05
N LYS A 373 11.21 -5.19 25.78
CA LYS A 373 12.05 -6.04 26.62
C LYS A 373 11.28 -6.70 27.76
N GLU A 374 10.36 -5.99 28.40
CA GLU A 374 9.50 -6.54 29.46
C GLU A 374 8.67 -7.75 28.94
N TYR A 375 8.21 -7.67 27.69
CA TYR A 375 7.44 -8.75 27.04
C TYR A 375 8.31 -9.74 26.24
N ASN A 376 9.62 -9.76 26.47
CA ASN A 376 10.56 -10.68 25.81
C ASN A 376 10.54 -10.62 24.27
N VAL A 377 10.32 -9.46 23.70
CA VAL A 377 10.50 -9.24 22.25
C VAL A 377 12.00 -9.27 21.93
N PRO A 378 12.46 -10.07 20.96
CA PRO A 378 13.88 -10.15 20.63
C PRO A 378 14.43 -8.81 20.13
N PRO A 379 15.68 -8.44 20.51
CA PRO A 379 16.30 -7.17 20.11
C PRO A 379 16.38 -6.94 18.59
N VAL A 380 16.43 -8.01 17.81
CA VAL A 380 16.48 -7.95 16.34
C VAL A 380 15.14 -7.54 15.71
N SER A 381 14.08 -7.37 16.49
CA SER A 381 12.75 -7.02 16.04
C SER A 381 12.49 -5.49 16.06
N TYR A 382 13.47 -4.69 16.48
CA TYR A 382 13.34 -3.22 16.59
C TYR A 382 14.66 -2.50 16.38
#